data_d745308bffab4d6c388ac731e96f4cd6
#
_entry.id   d745308bffab4d6c388ac731e96f4cd6
#
_cell.length_a   1.000
_cell.length_b   1.000
_cell.length_c   1.000
_cell.angle_alpha   90.00
_cell.angle_beta   90.00
_cell.angle_gamma   90.00
#
_symmetry.space_group_name_H-M   'P 1'
#
loop_
_entity.id
_entity.type
_entity.pdbx_description
1 polymer ?
#
loop_
_entity_poly.entity_id
_entity_poly.type
_entity_poly.pdbx_seq_one_letter_code
_entity_poly.pdbx_strand_id
1 'polypeptide(L)'
;MTDKEQLNILEDWLKLHKGLIFKVVRSFTLADHDDLFQEIIIQVWHSIPRFRNEASVTTWLYRIALNTAIRWTKKEKKHSLTVPIDDAEHLLQENRAFIDERINWLYGEIYKLDKIDRSVTLLMLEGFSYKEMSAILGISESNVGVKINRIKKQLVTKSKNYENDGI
;
A
#
# COMPACT_ATOMS: atom_id res chain seq x y z
N MET A 1 -2.88 -25.54 -14.77
CA MET A 1 -3.63 -25.11 -13.58
C MET A 1 -5.04 -24.76 -14.01
N THR A 2 -6.02 -25.34 -13.36
CA THR A 2 -7.45 -25.06 -13.62
C THR A 2 -7.89 -23.80 -12.88
N ASP A 3 -8.97 -23.16 -13.34
CA ASP A 3 -9.53 -21.97 -12.66
C ASP A 3 -9.91 -22.27 -11.21
N LYS A 4 -10.35 -23.49 -10.91
CA LYS A 4 -10.69 -23.93 -9.56
C LYS A 4 -9.45 -24.00 -8.65
N GLU A 5 -8.35 -24.54 -9.13
CA GLU A 5 -7.08 -24.56 -8.39
C GLU A 5 -6.55 -23.15 -8.14
N GLN A 6 -6.64 -22.29 -9.15
CA GLN A 6 -6.23 -20.88 -9.05
C GLN A 6 -7.08 -20.11 -8.04
N LEU A 7 -8.40 -20.36 -8.02
CA LEU A 7 -9.30 -19.75 -7.05
C LEU A 7 -8.97 -20.17 -5.62
N ASN A 8 -8.69 -21.45 -5.39
CA ASN A 8 -8.29 -21.94 -4.07
C ASN A 8 -7.00 -21.26 -3.58
N ILE A 9 -6.01 -21.11 -4.45
CA ILE A 9 -4.75 -20.39 -4.12
C ILE A 9 -5.04 -18.94 -3.76
N LEU A 10 -5.87 -18.25 -4.55
CA LEU A 10 -6.25 -16.87 -4.27
C LEU A 10 -6.95 -16.75 -2.91
N GLU A 11 -7.90 -17.61 -2.62
CA GLU A 11 -8.62 -17.61 -1.34
C GLU A 11 -7.67 -17.83 -0.16
N ASP A 12 -6.75 -18.77 -0.25
CA ASP A 12 -5.77 -19.05 0.79
C ASP A 12 -4.81 -17.86 0.99
N TRP A 13 -4.36 -17.24 -0.09
CA TRP A 13 -3.52 -16.03 0.00
C TRP A 13 -4.27 -14.85 0.61
N LEU A 14 -5.54 -14.67 0.27
CA LEU A 14 -6.36 -13.60 0.85
C LEU A 14 -6.64 -13.83 2.33
N LYS A 15 -6.90 -15.06 2.76
CA LYS A 15 -7.07 -15.37 4.19
C LYS A 15 -5.86 -14.93 5.02
N LEU A 16 -4.65 -15.16 4.50
CA LEU A 16 -3.41 -14.89 5.23
C LEU A 16 -2.88 -13.46 5.04
N HIS A 17 -3.11 -12.85 3.88
CA HIS A 17 -2.43 -11.62 3.47
C HIS A 17 -3.37 -10.44 3.15
N LYS A 18 -4.67 -10.56 3.41
CA LYS A 18 -5.65 -9.50 3.19
C LYS A 18 -5.24 -8.16 3.84
N GLY A 19 -4.70 -8.22 5.07
CA GLY A 19 -4.24 -7.05 5.79
C GLY A 19 -3.11 -6.28 5.07
N LEU A 20 -2.21 -6.98 4.38
CA LEU A 20 -1.17 -6.37 3.55
C LEU A 20 -1.78 -5.51 2.44
N ILE A 21 -2.74 -6.08 1.72
CA ILE A 21 -3.40 -5.37 0.61
C ILE A 21 -4.12 -4.13 1.11
N PHE A 22 -4.82 -4.22 2.25
CA PHE A 22 -5.46 -3.06 2.87
C PHE A 22 -4.50 -1.96 3.28
N LYS A 23 -3.31 -2.29 3.78
CA LYS A 23 -2.26 -1.30 4.08
C LYS A 23 -1.83 -0.52 2.84
N VAL A 24 -1.64 -1.22 1.71
CA VAL A 24 -1.31 -0.58 0.43
C VAL A 24 -2.46 0.31 -0.03
N VAL A 25 -3.67 -0.21 -0.09
CA VAL A 25 -4.87 0.54 -0.50
C VAL A 25 -5.00 1.83 0.31
N ARG A 26 -4.92 1.73 1.62
CA ARG A 26 -5.07 2.84 2.55
C ARG A 26 -3.99 3.92 2.40
N SER A 27 -2.81 3.54 1.95
CA SER A 27 -1.69 4.47 1.73
C SER A 27 -1.77 5.18 0.39
N PHE A 28 -2.53 4.65 -0.57
CA PHE A 28 -2.57 5.17 -1.94
C PHE A 28 -3.87 5.88 -2.32
N THR A 29 -4.95 5.67 -1.61
CA THR A 29 -6.21 6.38 -1.87
C THR A 29 -6.96 6.70 -0.59
N LEU A 30 -7.69 7.81 -0.59
CA LEU A 30 -8.56 8.22 0.53
C LEU A 30 -10.02 7.85 0.31
N ALA A 31 -10.46 7.68 -0.94
CA ALA A 31 -11.87 7.53 -1.31
C ALA A 31 -12.19 6.17 -1.97
N ASP A 32 -11.40 5.76 -2.94
CA ASP A 32 -11.72 4.63 -3.82
C ASP A 32 -11.07 3.32 -3.34
N HIS A 33 -11.20 3.01 -2.05
CA HIS A 33 -10.57 1.84 -1.45
C HIS A 33 -11.00 0.53 -2.11
N ASP A 34 -12.30 0.35 -2.34
CA ASP A 34 -12.84 -0.87 -2.93
C ASP A 34 -12.37 -1.05 -4.37
N ASP A 35 -12.34 0.01 -5.16
CA ASP A 35 -11.89 -0.04 -6.55
C ASP A 35 -10.42 -0.41 -6.66
N LEU A 36 -9.56 0.21 -5.85
CA LEU A 36 -8.13 -0.13 -5.82
C LEU A 36 -7.91 -1.55 -5.30
N PHE A 37 -8.64 -1.95 -4.26
CA PHE A 37 -8.58 -3.32 -3.74
C PHE A 37 -8.94 -4.35 -4.81
N GLN A 38 -10.05 -4.16 -5.52
CA GLN A 38 -10.48 -5.02 -6.61
C GLN A 38 -9.44 -5.09 -7.73
N GLU A 39 -8.88 -3.94 -8.13
CA GLU A 39 -7.84 -3.91 -9.16
C GLU A 39 -6.60 -4.72 -8.73
N ILE A 40 -6.18 -4.59 -7.47
CA ILE A 40 -5.08 -5.40 -6.93
C ILE A 40 -5.43 -6.90 -6.98
N ILE A 41 -6.62 -7.29 -6.56
CA ILE A 41 -7.06 -8.70 -6.59
C ILE A 41 -7.06 -9.25 -8.02
N ILE A 42 -7.52 -8.48 -8.98
CA ILE A 42 -7.49 -8.86 -10.41
C ILE A 42 -6.05 -9.11 -10.87
N GLN A 43 -5.12 -8.21 -10.50
CA GLN A 43 -3.71 -8.37 -10.86
C GLN A 43 -3.06 -9.58 -10.14
N VAL A 44 -3.41 -9.83 -8.89
CA VAL A 44 -2.98 -11.03 -8.16
C VAL A 44 -3.49 -12.27 -8.88
N TRP A 45 -4.78 -12.33 -9.22
CA TRP A 45 -5.37 -13.44 -9.98
C TRP A 45 -4.58 -13.74 -11.25
N HIS A 46 -4.36 -12.75 -12.10
CA HIS A 46 -3.60 -12.93 -13.35
C HIS A 46 -2.14 -13.33 -13.14
N SER A 47 -1.60 -13.09 -11.95
CA SER A 47 -0.18 -13.36 -11.62
C SER A 47 0.04 -14.76 -11.04
N ILE A 48 -0.98 -15.39 -10.45
CA ILE A 48 -0.87 -16.71 -9.81
C ILE A 48 -0.22 -17.77 -10.73
N PRO A 49 -0.62 -17.91 -12.02
CA PRO A 49 -0.02 -18.91 -12.90
C PRO A 49 1.48 -18.72 -13.16
N ARG A 50 2.00 -17.52 -12.89
CA ARG A 50 3.41 -17.17 -13.09
C ARG A 50 4.24 -17.22 -11.81
N PHE A 51 3.61 -17.52 -10.69
CA PHE A 51 4.31 -17.60 -9.40
C PHE A 51 5.18 -18.85 -9.35
N ARG A 52 6.51 -18.66 -9.21
CA ARG A 52 7.51 -19.73 -9.26
C ARG A 52 8.12 -20.09 -7.90
N ASN A 53 7.58 -19.57 -6.79
CA ASN A 53 8.17 -19.73 -5.46
C ASN A 53 9.62 -19.21 -5.31
N GLU A 54 10.08 -18.33 -6.18
CA GLU A 54 11.41 -17.71 -6.10
C GLU A 54 11.48 -16.63 -5.00
N ALA A 55 10.34 -16.16 -4.55
CA ALA A 55 10.18 -15.25 -3.42
C ALA A 55 9.03 -15.71 -2.52
N SER A 56 8.95 -15.21 -1.30
CA SER A 56 7.79 -15.48 -0.44
C SER A 56 6.50 -14.91 -1.07
N VAL A 57 5.36 -15.51 -0.73
CA VAL A 57 4.05 -15.00 -1.14
C VAL A 57 3.86 -13.55 -0.70
N THR A 58 4.30 -13.20 0.50
CA THR A 58 4.25 -11.84 1.02
C THR A 58 5.01 -10.84 0.13
N THR A 59 6.25 -11.16 -0.23
CA THR A 59 7.06 -10.32 -1.14
C THR A 59 6.42 -10.18 -2.51
N TRP A 60 5.89 -11.28 -3.05
CA TRP A 60 5.19 -11.31 -4.32
C TRP A 60 3.95 -10.43 -4.32
N LEU A 61 3.11 -10.56 -3.29
CA LEU A 61 1.90 -9.76 -3.13
C LEU A 61 2.20 -8.27 -2.96
N TYR A 62 3.21 -7.90 -2.17
CA TYR A 62 3.64 -6.50 -2.06
C TYR A 62 4.07 -5.93 -3.40
N ARG A 63 4.85 -6.68 -4.17
CA ARG A 63 5.29 -6.26 -5.50
C ARG A 63 4.10 -5.98 -6.43
N ILE A 64 3.11 -6.88 -6.46
CA ILE A 64 1.92 -6.71 -7.29
C ILE A 64 1.09 -5.53 -6.79
N ALA A 65 0.80 -5.48 -5.50
CA ALA A 65 -0.05 -4.46 -4.90
C ALA A 65 0.54 -3.05 -5.09
N LEU A 66 1.84 -2.86 -4.80
CA LEU A 66 2.51 -1.58 -4.95
C LEU A 66 2.59 -1.14 -6.42
N ASN A 67 2.95 -2.04 -7.34
CA ASN A 67 2.99 -1.71 -8.76
C ASN A 67 1.59 -1.36 -9.30
N THR A 68 0.55 -2.03 -8.82
CA THR A 68 -0.83 -1.73 -9.18
C THR A 68 -1.26 -0.37 -8.64
N ALA A 69 -0.99 -0.10 -7.37
CA ALA A 69 -1.32 1.18 -6.73
C ALA A 69 -0.59 2.37 -7.37
N ILE A 70 0.68 2.21 -7.72
CA ILE A 70 1.45 3.24 -8.44
C ILE A 70 0.84 3.56 -9.81
N ARG A 71 0.40 2.54 -10.54
CA ARG A 71 -0.30 2.72 -11.83
C ARG A 71 -1.68 3.34 -11.65
N TRP A 72 -2.39 2.94 -10.61
CA TRP A 72 -3.69 3.49 -10.23
C TRP A 72 -3.62 5.00 -10.03
N THR A 73 -2.67 5.50 -9.26
CA THR A 73 -2.53 6.94 -9.02
C THR A 73 -2.28 7.75 -10.29
N LYS A 74 -1.67 7.17 -11.32
CA LYS A 74 -1.49 7.81 -12.63
C LYS A 74 -2.81 7.93 -13.41
N LYS A 75 -3.70 6.93 -13.28
CA LYS A 75 -5.02 6.95 -13.92
C LYS A 75 -5.98 7.94 -13.25
N GLU A 76 -5.98 8.00 -11.91
CA GLU A 76 -6.82 8.93 -11.16
C GLU A 76 -6.53 10.39 -11.50
N LYS A 77 -5.26 10.76 -11.64
CA LYS A 77 -4.87 12.11 -12.07
C LYS A 77 -5.45 12.51 -13.43
N LYS A 78 -5.76 11.54 -14.30
CA LYS A 78 -6.43 11.78 -15.59
C LYS A 78 -7.96 11.88 -15.47
N HIS A 79 -8.55 11.27 -14.43
CA HIS A 79 -10.00 11.23 -14.20
C HIS A 79 -10.49 12.23 -13.17
N SER A 80 -9.64 12.75 -12.29
CA SER A 80 -10.01 13.66 -11.19
C SER A 80 -10.49 15.05 -11.64
N LEU A 81 -10.56 15.31 -12.94
CA LEU A 81 -11.12 16.53 -13.53
C LEU A 81 -12.65 16.52 -13.63
N THR A 82 -13.36 15.43 -13.25
CA THR A 82 -14.77 15.26 -13.61
C THR A 82 -15.72 14.66 -12.57
N VAL A 83 -15.38 14.47 -11.30
CA VAL A 83 -16.34 13.88 -10.33
C VAL A 83 -16.43 14.69 -9.04
N PRO A 84 -17.66 15.10 -8.61
CA PRO A 84 -17.89 15.74 -7.32
C PRO A 84 -17.74 14.74 -6.18
N ILE A 85 -17.06 15.18 -5.13
CA ILE A 85 -16.78 14.46 -3.88
C ILE A 85 -18.06 14.50 -3.02
N ASP A 86 -18.92 13.50 -3.05
CA ASP A 86 -20.06 13.50 -2.12
C ASP A 86 -20.41 12.15 -1.48
N ASP A 87 -19.84 11.02 -1.88
CA ASP A 87 -20.24 9.71 -1.35
C ASP A 87 -19.16 8.96 -0.53
N ALA A 88 -18.02 9.56 -0.27
CA ALA A 88 -16.88 8.86 0.35
C ALA A 88 -16.97 8.73 1.90
N GLU A 89 -17.89 9.44 2.55
CA GLU A 89 -17.96 9.48 4.02
C GLU A 89 -18.58 8.21 4.66
N HIS A 90 -19.44 7.51 3.93
CA HIS A 90 -20.19 6.37 4.50
C HIS A 90 -19.40 5.07 4.62
N LEU A 91 -18.46 4.80 3.70
CA LEU A 91 -17.66 3.56 3.70
C LEU A 91 -16.49 3.59 4.70
N LEU A 92 -16.10 4.77 5.15
CA LEU A 92 -15.04 4.95 6.14
C LEU A 92 -15.51 4.74 7.59
N GLN A 93 -16.81 4.76 7.85
CA GLN A 93 -17.35 4.68 9.23
C GLN A 93 -17.34 3.27 9.81
N GLU A 94 -17.50 2.22 9.03
CA GLU A 94 -17.58 0.84 9.56
C GLU A 94 -16.23 0.26 10.03
N ASN A 95 -15.10 0.76 9.54
CA ASN A 95 -13.76 0.31 9.94
C ASN A 95 -13.05 1.25 10.94
N ARG A 96 -13.66 2.37 11.32
CA ARG A 96 -13.02 3.38 12.19
C ARG A 96 -13.05 3.07 13.69
N ALA A 97 -13.84 2.10 14.13
CA ALA A 97 -14.13 1.91 15.55
C ALA A 97 -12.95 1.43 16.42
N PHE A 98 -11.84 0.97 15.85
CA PHE A 98 -10.72 0.37 16.59
C PHE A 98 -9.31 0.74 16.12
N ILE A 99 -9.15 1.78 15.32
CA ILE A 99 -7.82 2.18 14.87
C ILE A 99 -7.33 3.34 15.74
N ASP A 100 -6.20 3.11 16.42
CA ASP A 100 -5.49 4.12 17.19
C ASP A 100 -5.29 5.40 16.33
N GLU A 101 -5.61 6.57 16.89
CA GLU A 101 -5.44 7.88 16.23
C GLU A 101 -4.03 8.09 15.68
N ARG A 102 -3.03 7.55 16.35
CA ARG A 102 -1.63 7.59 15.91
C ARG A 102 -1.41 6.85 14.60
N ILE A 103 -2.06 5.69 14.43
CA ILE A 103 -2.00 4.91 13.20
C ILE A 103 -2.72 5.67 12.07
N ASN A 104 -3.86 6.27 12.35
CA ASN A 104 -4.57 7.12 11.38
C ASN A 104 -3.71 8.31 10.94
N TRP A 105 -3.07 8.97 11.88
CA TRP A 105 -2.13 10.06 11.60
C TRP A 105 -0.98 9.56 10.70
N LEU A 106 -0.37 8.43 11.03
CA LEU A 106 0.74 7.86 10.26
C LEU A 106 0.35 7.58 8.81
N TYR A 107 -0.80 6.93 8.58
CA TYR A 107 -1.28 6.68 7.21
C TYR A 107 -1.61 7.97 6.47
N GLY A 108 -2.12 8.98 7.16
CA GLY A 108 -2.32 10.31 6.60
C GLY A 108 -1.01 10.97 6.16
N GLU A 109 0.06 10.83 6.95
CA GLU A 109 1.40 11.32 6.58
C GLU A 109 2.02 10.52 5.43
N ILE A 110 1.85 9.21 5.42
CA ILE A 110 2.30 8.35 4.30
C ILE A 110 1.60 8.75 3.00
N TYR A 111 0.31 9.01 3.05
CA TYR A 111 -0.46 9.44 1.87
C TYR A 111 0.07 10.73 1.24
N LYS A 112 0.60 11.66 2.04
CA LYS A 112 1.18 12.92 1.57
C LYS A 112 2.53 12.75 0.85
N LEU A 113 3.21 11.62 1.02
CA LEU A 113 4.46 11.31 0.33
C LEU A 113 4.22 11.05 -1.16
N ASP A 114 5.26 11.16 -1.97
CA ASP A 114 5.19 10.67 -3.34
C ASP A 114 5.05 9.13 -3.39
N LYS A 115 4.62 8.61 -4.53
CA LYS A 115 4.30 7.18 -4.68
C LYS A 115 5.46 6.22 -4.37
N ILE A 116 6.70 6.60 -4.65
CA ILE A 116 7.88 5.77 -4.36
C ILE A 116 8.21 5.82 -2.88
N ASP A 117 8.18 7.01 -2.29
CA ASP A 117 8.42 7.19 -0.86
C ASP A 117 7.33 6.51 0.00
N ARG A 118 6.06 6.52 -0.44
CA ARG A 118 4.99 5.69 0.17
C ARG A 118 5.35 4.21 0.18
N SER A 119 5.77 3.70 -0.96
CA SER A 119 6.15 2.30 -1.13
C SER A 119 7.34 1.93 -0.26
N VAL A 120 8.38 2.75 -0.25
CA VAL A 120 9.56 2.57 0.62
C VAL A 120 9.12 2.56 2.09
N THR A 121 8.26 3.48 2.50
CA THR A 121 7.78 3.58 3.88
C THR A 121 7.01 2.33 4.31
N LEU A 122 6.10 1.85 3.48
CA LEU A 122 5.34 0.63 3.77
C LEU A 122 6.26 -0.59 3.91
N LEU A 123 7.19 -0.78 2.99
CA LEU A 123 8.13 -1.90 3.04
C LEU A 123 9.08 -1.80 4.25
N MET A 124 9.50 -0.59 4.61
CA MET A 124 10.30 -0.34 5.82
C MET A 124 9.53 -0.73 7.08
N LEU A 125 8.28 -0.34 7.20
CA LEU A 125 7.42 -0.66 8.35
C LEU A 125 7.15 -2.17 8.47
N GLU A 126 7.16 -2.89 7.37
CA GLU A 126 7.01 -4.36 7.34
C GLU A 126 8.35 -5.10 7.58
N GLY A 127 9.46 -4.38 7.73
CA GLY A 127 10.76 -4.97 8.05
C GLY A 127 11.53 -5.54 6.86
N PHE A 128 11.20 -5.15 5.63
CA PHE A 128 11.97 -5.54 4.45
C PHE A 128 13.40 -4.97 4.48
N SER A 129 14.36 -5.75 4.01
CA SER A 129 15.75 -5.29 3.83
C SER A 129 15.86 -4.30 2.66
N TYR A 130 16.93 -3.51 2.63
CA TYR A 130 17.20 -2.60 1.51
C TYR A 130 17.33 -3.36 0.18
N LYS A 131 17.93 -4.55 0.22
CA LYS A 131 18.03 -5.43 -0.95
C LYS A 131 16.67 -5.88 -1.47
N GLU A 132 15.79 -6.30 -0.58
CA GLU A 132 14.42 -6.69 -0.93
C GLU A 132 13.61 -5.51 -1.47
N MET A 133 13.70 -4.35 -0.83
CA MET A 133 13.04 -3.13 -1.31
C MET A 133 13.55 -2.72 -2.70
N SER A 134 14.86 -2.78 -2.91
CA SER A 134 15.50 -2.53 -4.21
C SER A 134 14.93 -3.45 -5.31
N ALA A 135 14.81 -4.74 -5.01
CA ALA A 135 14.27 -5.72 -5.94
C ALA A 135 12.77 -5.50 -6.23
N ILE A 136 11.98 -5.13 -5.22
CA ILE A 136 10.53 -4.88 -5.37
C ILE A 136 10.27 -3.60 -6.18
N LEU A 137 11.00 -2.53 -5.90
CA LEU A 137 10.73 -1.19 -6.44
C LEU A 137 11.54 -0.85 -7.69
N GLY A 138 12.57 -1.62 -8.00
CA GLY A 138 13.43 -1.36 -9.16
C GLY A 138 14.32 -0.11 -8.99
N ILE A 139 14.70 0.24 -7.78
CA ILE A 139 15.65 1.31 -7.44
C ILE A 139 16.88 0.71 -6.75
N SER A 140 18.00 1.43 -6.72
CA SER A 140 19.22 0.94 -6.07
C SER A 140 19.07 0.86 -4.54
N GLU A 141 19.82 -0.03 -3.89
CA GLU A 141 19.87 -0.12 -2.42
C GLU A 141 20.34 1.19 -1.79
N SER A 142 21.30 1.87 -2.42
CA SER A 142 21.77 3.19 -2.02
C SER A 142 20.64 4.21 -2.03
N ASN A 143 19.82 4.23 -3.07
CA ASN A 143 18.67 5.13 -3.18
C ASN A 143 17.61 4.80 -2.11
N VAL A 144 17.36 3.52 -1.83
CA VAL A 144 16.49 3.09 -0.72
C VAL A 144 16.98 3.69 0.60
N GLY A 145 18.27 3.56 0.90
CA GLY A 145 18.87 4.09 2.13
C GLY A 145 18.74 5.60 2.28
N VAL A 146 18.99 6.35 1.21
CA VAL A 146 18.81 7.81 1.19
C VAL A 146 17.36 8.20 1.45
N LYS A 147 16.42 7.53 0.79
CA LYS A 147 14.98 7.78 0.97
C LYS A 147 14.52 7.48 2.40
N ILE A 148 14.92 6.35 2.96
CA ILE A 148 14.58 5.97 4.35
C ILE A 148 15.08 7.00 5.34
N ASN A 149 16.33 7.45 5.23
CA ASN A 149 16.88 8.46 6.11
C ASN A 149 16.09 9.78 6.06
N ARG A 150 15.75 10.22 4.88
CA ARG A 150 14.95 11.44 4.67
C ARG A 150 13.54 11.29 5.23
N ILE A 151 12.86 10.19 4.92
CA ILE A 151 11.49 9.90 5.38
C ILE A 151 11.44 9.82 6.90
N LYS A 152 12.36 9.09 7.52
CA LYS A 152 12.44 9.00 8.99
C LYS A 152 12.57 10.36 9.64
N LYS A 153 13.45 11.22 9.14
CA LYS A 153 13.63 12.58 9.66
C LYS A 153 12.34 13.41 9.54
N GLN A 154 11.67 13.34 8.39
CA GLN A 154 10.40 14.04 8.17
C GLN A 154 9.30 13.54 9.12
N LEU A 155 9.13 12.23 9.25
CA LEU A 155 8.10 11.66 10.11
C LEU A 155 8.36 11.94 11.60
N VAL A 156 9.60 11.87 12.05
CA VAL A 156 9.97 12.21 13.44
C VAL A 156 9.69 13.68 13.74
N THR A 157 10.04 14.59 12.84
CA THR A 157 9.76 16.03 13.03
C THR A 157 8.26 16.29 13.08
N LYS A 158 7.48 15.69 12.19
CA LYS A 158 6.02 15.83 12.15
C LYS A 158 5.34 15.20 13.38
N SER A 159 5.84 14.06 13.88
CA SER A 159 5.28 13.41 15.07
C SER A 159 5.45 14.26 16.33
N LYS A 160 6.59 14.94 16.48
CA LYS A 160 6.82 15.87 17.59
C LYS A 160 5.85 17.05 17.56
N ASN A 161 5.58 17.58 16.38
CA ASN A 161 4.60 18.67 16.21
C ASN A 161 3.19 18.17 16.54
N TYR A 162 2.82 16.97 16.09
CA TYR A 162 1.52 16.35 16.37
C TYR A 162 1.30 16.13 17.88
N GLU A 163 2.32 15.65 18.60
CA GLU A 163 2.26 15.47 20.06
C GLU A 163 2.13 16.83 20.80
N ASN A 164 2.77 17.88 20.30
CA ASN A 164 2.69 19.21 20.89
C ASN A 164 1.37 19.93 20.62
N ASP A 165 0.74 19.68 19.46
CA ASP A 165 -0.54 20.30 19.08
C ASP A 165 -1.76 19.54 19.64
N GLY A 166 -1.55 18.36 20.21
CA GLY A 166 -2.59 17.47 20.77
C GLY A 166 -2.87 17.68 22.27
N ILE A 167 -2.42 18.79 22.86
CA ILE A 167 -2.67 19.14 24.27
C ILE A 167 -3.81 20.14 24.37
#